data_46d4ff245a835c1346a1e3ec87490f34
#
_entry.id   46d4ff245a835c1346a1e3ec87490f34
#
_cell.length_a   1.000
_cell.length_b   1.000
_cell.length_c   1.000
_cell.angle_alpha   90.00
_cell.angle_beta   90.00
_cell.angle_gamma   90.00
#
_symmetry.space_group_name_H-M   'P 1'
#
loop_
_entity.id
_entity.type
_entity.pdbx_description
1 polymer ?
#
loop_
_entity_poly.entity_id
_entity_poly.type
_entity_poly.pdbx_seq_one_letter_code
_entity_poly.pdbx_strand_id
1 'polypeptide(L)'
;MSFNLKIADQINYNVDGLVSAIAQQHDTGEVLMLAWMNKESLIKTLETNNIHYWSRSRNKLWRKGETSGNFQSLVEFRFDCDKDCILLLVNQNGPACHTGRQNCFYYTVRDNKLIIN
;
A
#
# COMPACT_ATOMS: atom_id res chain seq x y z
N MET A 1 -0.92 19.03 -18.06
CA MET A 1 -0.53 18.11 -16.96
C MET A 1 -1.62 17.06 -16.80
N SER A 2 -1.24 15.79 -16.70
CA SER A 2 -2.20 14.70 -16.53
C SER A 2 -2.90 14.77 -15.17
N PHE A 3 -4.06 14.13 -15.07
CA PHE A 3 -4.80 14.03 -13.81
C PHE A 3 -3.96 13.34 -12.73
N ASN A 4 -3.30 12.23 -13.09
CA ASN A 4 -2.47 11.45 -12.16
C ASN A 4 -1.32 12.27 -11.59
N LEU A 5 -0.67 13.08 -12.42
CA LEU A 5 0.39 13.96 -11.99
C LEU A 5 -0.14 15.05 -11.05
N LYS A 6 -1.33 15.58 -11.33
CA LYS A 6 -1.97 16.58 -10.45
C LYS A 6 -2.28 15.98 -9.07
N ILE A 7 -2.74 14.75 -9.01
CA ILE A 7 -2.98 14.06 -7.74
C ILE A 7 -1.67 13.85 -6.99
N ALA A 8 -0.64 13.35 -7.68
CA ALA A 8 0.67 13.12 -7.07
C ALA A 8 1.28 14.40 -6.49
N ASP A 9 1.05 15.54 -7.14
CA ASP A 9 1.58 16.83 -6.69
C ASP A 9 0.85 17.38 -5.45
N GLN A 10 -0.35 16.86 -5.12
CA GLN A 10 -1.09 17.30 -3.94
C GLN A 10 -0.64 16.61 -2.67
N ILE A 11 0.09 15.51 -2.76
CA ILE A 11 0.49 14.71 -1.61
C ILE A 11 1.64 15.39 -0.87
N ASN A 12 1.58 15.36 0.45
CA ASN A 12 2.64 15.87 1.33
C ASN A 12 3.59 14.72 1.67
N TYR A 13 4.60 14.55 0.82
CA TYR A 13 5.65 13.54 1.05
C TYR A 13 6.54 13.96 2.22
N ASN A 14 7.13 12.97 2.89
CA ASN A 14 8.08 13.24 3.95
C ASN A 14 9.42 13.73 3.38
N VAL A 15 10.41 13.95 4.25
CA VAL A 15 11.72 14.48 3.87
C VAL A 15 12.45 13.56 2.87
N ASP A 16 12.13 12.28 2.86
CA ASP A 16 12.72 11.30 1.94
C ASP A 16 11.92 11.15 0.63
N GLY A 17 10.89 11.96 0.45
CA GLY A 17 10.03 11.89 -0.74
C GLY A 17 9.06 10.71 -0.69
N LEU A 18 8.72 10.21 0.49
CA LEU A 18 7.88 9.05 0.67
C LEU A 18 6.58 9.40 1.40
N VAL A 19 5.55 8.63 1.12
CA VAL A 19 4.26 8.69 1.80
C VAL A 19 3.86 7.28 2.20
N SER A 20 3.28 7.14 3.40
CA SER A 20 2.76 5.84 3.85
C SER A 20 1.48 5.49 3.11
N ALA A 21 1.28 4.21 2.84
CA ALA A 21 0.11 3.71 2.14
C ALA A 21 -0.40 2.45 2.84
N ILE A 22 -1.66 2.49 3.22
CA ILE A 22 -2.36 1.34 3.82
C ILE A 22 -3.16 0.66 2.73
N ALA A 23 -3.03 -0.66 2.60
CA ALA A 23 -3.86 -1.44 1.70
C ALA A 23 -4.95 -2.16 2.52
N GLN A 24 -6.20 -1.98 2.09
CA GLN A 24 -7.38 -2.54 2.75
C GLN A 24 -8.22 -3.27 1.71
N GLN A 25 -8.68 -4.48 2.03
CA GLN A 25 -9.55 -5.23 1.14
C GLN A 25 -10.90 -4.51 0.99
N HIS A 26 -11.32 -4.26 -0.24
CA HIS A 26 -12.44 -3.37 -0.52
C HIS A 26 -13.80 -3.92 -0.07
N ASP A 27 -13.99 -5.22 -0.11
CA ASP A 27 -15.28 -5.86 0.17
C ASP A 27 -15.43 -6.34 1.62
N THR A 28 -14.35 -6.56 2.33
CA THR A 28 -14.37 -7.04 3.73
C THR A 28 -13.97 -5.99 4.74
N GLY A 29 -13.21 -4.97 4.31
CA GLY A 29 -12.62 -3.99 5.21
C GLY A 29 -11.37 -4.48 5.92
N GLU A 30 -10.87 -5.68 5.59
CA GLU A 30 -9.66 -6.20 6.21
C GLU A 30 -8.45 -5.33 5.87
N VAL A 31 -7.73 -4.86 6.89
CA VAL A 31 -6.48 -4.13 6.71
C VAL A 31 -5.39 -5.15 6.38
N LEU A 32 -4.76 -4.99 5.22
CA LEU A 32 -3.84 -5.99 4.69
C LEU A 32 -2.39 -5.72 5.02
N MET A 33 -1.95 -4.48 4.80
CA MET A 33 -0.54 -4.12 4.98
C MET A 33 -0.36 -2.61 4.97
N LEU A 34 0.83 -2.16 5.39
CA LEU A 34 1.29 -0.80 5.18
C LEU A 34 2.63 -0.87 4.46
N ALA A 35 2.82 -0.02 3.46
CA ALA A 35 4.07 0.10 2.73
C ALA A 35 4.27 1.57 2.35
N TRP A 36 5.31 1.85 1.56
CA TRP A 36 5.68 3.22 1.21
C TRP A 36 5.53 3.43 -0.29
N MET A 37 5.17 4.65 -0.65
CA MET A 37 5.12 5.09 -2.04
C MET A 37 5.96 6.34 -2.20
N ASN A 38 6.61 6.47 -3.34
CA ASN A 38 7.13 7.74 -3.80
C ASN A 38 6.23 8.25 -4.92
N LYS A 39 6.54 9.41 -5.47
CA LYS A 39 5.74 10.01 -6.54
C LYS A 39 5.62 9.07 -7.75
N GLU A 40 6.73 8.42 -8.14
CA GLU A 40 6.75 7.48 -9.27
C GLU A 40 5.82 6.29 -9.06
N SER A 41 5.90 5.62 -7.90
CA SER A 41 5.05 4.47 -7.60
C SER A 41 3.57 4.85 -7.51
N LEU A 42 3.28 6.03 -6.98
CA LEU A 42 1.93 6.55 -6.90
C LEU A 42 1.34 6.76 -8.30
N ILE A 43 2.10 7.41 -9.19
CA ILE A 43 1.67 7.64 -10.58
C ILE A 43 1.47 6.32 -11.31
N LYS A 44 2.39 5.37 -11.16
CA LYS A 44 2.29 4.03 -11.75
C LYS A 44 1.02 3.31 -11.29
N THR A 45 0.72 3.41 -10.01
CA THR A 45 -0.50 2.81 -9.44
C THR A 45 -1.75 3.38 -10.11
N LEU A 46 -1.83 4.72 -10.23
CA LEU A 46 -2.99 5.36 -10.85
C LEU A 46 -3.09 5.08 -12.35
N GLU A 47 -1.95 4.95 -13.05
CA GLU A 47 -1.94 4.65 -14.48
C GLU A 47 -2.38 3.22 -14.80
N THR A 48 -1.95 2.26 -13.97
CA THR A 48 -2.10 0.84 -14.30
C THR A 48 -3.21 0.15 -13.53
N ASN A 49 -3.73 0.77 -12.45
CA ASN A 49 -4.62 0.15 -11.46
C ASN A 49 -4.01 -1.07 -10.78
N ASN A 50 -2.71 -1.25 -10.87
CA ASN A 50 -1.93 -2.24 -10.13
C ASN A 50 -1.10 -1.50 -9.11
N ILE A 51 -1.13 -1.95 -7.85
CA ILE A 51 -0.45 -1.22 -6.78
C ILE A 51 1.06 -1.37 -6.93
N HIS A 52 1.73 -0.22 -6.95
CA HIS A 52 3.19 -0.10 -6.96
C HIS A 52 3.64 0.60 -5.69
N TYR A 53 4.67 0.07 -5.08
CA TYR A 53 5.26 0.61 -3.84
C TYR A 53 6.72 0.99 -4.08
N TRP A 54 7.29 1.71 -3.13
CA TRP A 54 8.72 1.98 -3.09
C TRP A 54 9.35 1.20 -1.95
N SER A 55 10.34 0.38 -2.26
CA SER A 55 11.09 -0.37 -1.25
C SER A 55 12.21 0.51 -0.69
N ARG A 56 12.13 0.86 0.59
CA ARG A 56 13.17 1.66 1.26
C ARG A 56 14.48 0.91 1.38
N SER A 57 14.41 -0.39 1.69
CA SER A 57 15.60 -1.22 1.87
C SER A 57 16.35 -1.48 0.57
N ARG A 58 15.62 -1.68 -0.53
CA ARG A 58 16.22 -1.94 -1.85
C ARG A 58 16.41 -0.68 -2.68
N ASN A 59 15.84 0.45 -2.23
CA ASN A 59 15.83 1.71 -2.95
C ASN A 59 15.30 1.53 -4.38
N LYS A 60 14.12 0.92 -4.50
CA LYS A 60 13.62 0.41 -5.77
C LYS A 60 12.10 0.42 -5.83
N LEU A 61 11.57 0.73 -7.02
CA LEU A 61 10.15 0.58 -7.35
C LEU A 61 9.81 -0.90 -7.46
N TRP A 62 8.65 -1.32 -6.93
CA TRP A 62 8.17 -2.68 -7.13
C TRP A 62 6.65 -2.73 -7.22
N ARG A 63 6.14 -3.60 -8.08
CA ARG A 63 4.72 -3.86 -8.21
C ARG A 63 4.34 -4.99 -7.25
N LYS A 64 3.32 -4.79 -6.43
CA LYS A 64 2.84 -5.82 -5.51
C LYS A 64 2.47 -7.08 -6.29
N GLY A 65 3.09 -8.19 -5.95
CA GLY A 65 2.84 -9.48 -6.59
C GLY A 65 3.73 -9.78 -7.78
N GLU A 66 4.67 -8.92 -8.16
CA GLU A 66 5.53 -9.15 -9.35
C GLU A 66 6.34 -10.45 -9.26
N THR A 67 6.67 -10.89 -8.05
CA THR A 67 7.40 -12.15 -7.83
C THR A 67 6.48 -13.25 -7.34
N SER A 68 5.59 -12.96 -6.39
CA SER A 68 4.72 -13.96 -5.75
C SER A 68 3.48 -14.31 -6.55
N GLY A 69 3.04 -13.44 -7.46
CA GLY A 69 1.75 -13.55 -8.14
C GLY A 69 0.57 -13.06 -7.30
N ASN A 70 0.80 -12.58 -6.09
CA ASN A 70 -0.26 -12.09 -5.18
C ASN A 70 -0.49 -10.60 -5.40
N PHE A 71 -1.13 -10.27 -6.52
CA PHE A 71 -1.33 -8.89 -6.96
C PHE A 71 -2.37 -8.15 -6.12
N GLN A 72 -2.26 -6.82 -6.13
CA GLN A 72 -3.29 -5.93 -5.62
C GLN A 72 -3.79 -5.05 -6.76
N SER A 73 -5.10 -5.13 -7.03
CA SER A 73 -5.76 -4.28 -8.00
C SER A 73 -6.41 -3.10 -7.27
N LEU A 74 -6.24 -1.90 -7.79
CA LEU A 74 -6.81 -0.70 -7.18
C LEU A 74 -8.31 -0.63 -7.46
N VAL A 75 -9.12 -0.50 -6.40
CA VAL A 75 -10.54 -0.24 -6.47
C VAL A 75 -10.81 1.25 -6.23
N GLU A 76 -10.21 1.82 -5.17
CA GLU A 76 -10.37 3.23 -4.84
C GLU A 76 -9.12 3.75 -4.17
N PHE A 77 -8.74 4.97 -4.53
CA PHE A 77 -7.56 5.65 -3.98
C PHE A 77 -8.05 6.82 -3.13
N ARG A 78 -7.66 6.84 -1.86
CA ARG A 78 -8.00 7.91 -0.93
C ARG A 78 -6.73 8.43 -0.27
N PHE A 79 -6.74 9.69 0.16
CA PHE A 79 -5.70 10.22 1.03
C PHE A 79 -6.35 10.99 2.17
N ASP A 80 -5.64 11.13 3.28
CA ASP A 80 -6.20 11.69 4.50
C ASP A 80 -6.27 13.23 4.49
N CYS A 81 -6.77 13.81 5.57
CA CYS A 81 -7.08 15.24 5.65
C CYS A 81 -5.85 16.15 5.49
N ASP A 82 -4.68 15.73 5.91
CA ASP A 82 -3.44 16.47 5.73
C ASP A 82 -2.56 15.94 4.58
N LYS A 83 -3.08 14.99 3.82
CA LYS A 83 -2.49 14.48 2.57
C LYS A 83 -1.12 13.84 2.75
N ASP A 84 -0.88 13.25 3.90
CA ASP A 84 0.38 12.59 4.24
C ASP A 84 0.24 11.08 4.48
N CYS A 85 -0.92 10.51 4.20
CA CYS A 85 -1.18 9.08 4.25
C CYS A 85 -2.19 8.68 3.19
N ILE A 86 -1.93 7.57 2.52
CA ILE A 86 -2.79 7.06 1.45
C ILE A 86 -3.52 5.82 1.95
N LEU A 87 -4.80 5.72 1.62
CA LEU A 87 -5.60 4.51 1.81
C LEU A 87 -5.95 3.94 0.44
N LEU A 88 -5.47 2.73 0.18
CA LEU A 88 -5.74 2.00 -1.05
C LEU A 88 -6.79 0.95 -0.76
N LEU A 89 -8.00 1.12 -1.31
CA LEU A 89 -8.98 0.05 -1.32
C LEU A 89 -8.64 -0.83 -2.52
N VAL A 90 -8.34 -2.09 -2.24
CA VAL A 90 -7.79 -3.01 -3.24
C VAL A 90 -8.58 -4.30 -3.31
N ASN A 91 -8.40 -5.02 -4.40
CA ASN A 91 -8.76 -6.42 -4.49
C ASN A 91 -7.45 -7.22 -4.43
N GLN A 92 -7.23 -7.88 -3.29
CA GLN A 92 -6.03 -8.69 -3.06
C GLN A 92 -6.22 -10.08 -3.63
N ASN A 93 -5.31 -10.50 -4.47
CA ASN A 93 -5.25 -11.86 -5.00
C ASN A 93 -4.23 -12.65 -4.19
N GLY A 94 -4.69 -13.64 -3.42
CA GLY A 94 -3.84 -14.44 -2.55
C GLY A 94 -3.42 -13.69 -1.27
N PRO A 95 -2.48 -14.27 -0.50
CA PRO A 95 -2.03 -13.65 0.75
C PRO A 95 -1.24 -12.36 0.51
N ALA A 96 -1.48 -11.36 1.35
CA ALA A 96 -0.81 -10.07 1.22
C ALA A 96 0.61 -10.09 1.79
N CYS A 97 0.85 -10.89 2.82
CA CYS A 97 2.14 -10.96 3.50
C CYS A 97 3.09 -11.94 2.79
N HIS A 98 4.38 -11.58 2.70
CA HIS A 98 5.41 -12.46 2.12
C HIS A 98 5.58 -13.76 2.91
N THR A 99 5.09 -13.82 4.16
CA THR A 99 5.10 -15.04 4.99
C THR A 99 4.01 -16.03 4.59
N GLY A 100 3.14 -15.67 3.65
CA GLY A 100 1.99 -16.46 3.25
C GLY A 100 0.73 -16.21 4.07
N ARG A 101 0.77 -15.27 5.02
CA ARG A 101 -0.40 -14.90 5.80
C ARG A 101 -1.29 -13.93 5.04
N GLN A 102 -2.59 -13.95 5.34
CA GLN A 102 -3.60 -13.14 4.66
C GLN A 102 -3.28 -11.65 4.78
N ASN A 103 -2.85 -11.18 5.95
CA ASN A 103 -2.41 -9.81 6.16
C ASN A 103 -1.11 -9.77 6.96
N CYS A 104 -0.50 -8.59 7.03
CA CYS A 104 0.79 -8.40 7.72
C CYS A 104 0.64 -8.16 9.22
N PHE A 105 -0.58 -7.99 9.72
CA PHE A 105 -0.83 -7.61 11.11
C PHE A 105 -1.23 -8.82 11.95
N TYR A 106 -0.36 -9.80 12.04
CA TYR A 106 -0.65 -11.07 12.72
C TYR A 106 -0.06 -11.17 14.13
N TYR A 107 0.72 -10.20 14.57
CA TYR A 107 1.15 -10.11 15.96
C TYR A 107 0.06 -9.39 16.76
N THR A 108 -0.40 -10.00 17.84
CA THR A 108 -1.46 -9.45 18.68
C THR A 108 -0.99 -9.35 20.12
N VAL A 109 -1.22 -8.22 20.75
CA VAL A 109 -1.02 -8.04 22.19
C VAL A 109 -2.39 -8.13 22.86
N ARG A 110 -2.55 -9.13 23.72
CA ARG A 110 -3.81 -9.38 24.41
C ARG A 110 -3.49 -9.96 25.79
N ASP A 111 -4.13 -9.42 26.82
CA ASP A 111 -3.94 -9.88 28.23
C ASP A 111 -2.45 -9.91 28.62
N ASN A 112 -1.71 -8.85 28.25
CA ASN A 112 -0.26 -8.71 28.50
C ASN A 112 0.59 -9.82 27.88
N LYS A 113 0.11 -10.43 26.80
CA LYS A 113 0.83 -11.49 26.07
C LYS A 113 0.95 -11.14 24.60
N LEU A 114 2.05 -11.55 23.97
CA LEU A 114 2.23 -11.52 22.54
C LEU A 114 1.70 -12.81 21.94
N ILE A 115 0.73 -12.68 21.03
CA ILE A 115 0.08 -13.80 20.36
C ILE A 115 0.33 -13.65 18.86
N ILE A 116 0.64 -14.76 18.20
CA ILE A 116 0.79 -14.81 16.74
C ILE A 116 -0.44 -15.51 16.17
N ASN A 117 -1.20 -14.78 15.37
CA ASN A 117 -2.41 -15.34 14.73
C ASN A 117 -2.09 -16.09 13.46
#